data_993208a33d906607226605b7dc3541cf
#
_entry.id   993208a33d906607226605b7dc3541cf
#
_cell.length_a   1.000
_cell.length_b   1.000
_cell.length_c   1.000
_cell.angle_alpha   90.00
_cell.angle_beta   90.00
_cell.angle_gamma   90.00
#
_symmetry.space_group_name_H-M   'P 1'
#
loop_
_entity.id
_entity.type
_entity.pdbx_description
1 polymer ?
#
loop_
_entity_poly.entity_id
_entity_poly.type
_entity_poly.pdbx_seq_one_letter_code
_entity_poly.pdbx_strand_id
1 'polypeptide(L)'
;MPTYSAKPSDVTRKWYVIDASETTLGRVATQVATLLTGKGKPMFTQHIDCGDFVVVVNADKLQVTGGKEEKKMYYNHSGFPGGLRERQLKDLMSNDSTEVIFKAVRGMLPANKLRDGRLKRLKIYAGAEHEYAAQKPEQYSLKRSK
;
A
#
# COMPACT_ATOMS: atom_id res chain seq x y z
N MET A 1 -0.71 8.38 35.58
CA MET A 1 0.49 7.99 34.81
C MET A 1 0.44 8.66 33.45
N PRO A 2 1.51 9.30 33.01
CA PRO A 2 1.51 9.88 31.66
C PRO A 2 1.51 8.76 30.60
N THR A 3 0.70 8.92 29.59
CA THR A 3 0.66 8.01 28.45
C THR A 3 1.85 8.28 27.55
N TYR A 4 2.53 7.23 27.08
CA TYR A 4 3.64 7.38 26.14
C TYR A 4 3.17 8.01 24.82
N SER A 5 3.91 8.99 24.34
CA SER A 5 3.74 9.60 23.04
C SER A 5 5.08 9.61 22.31
N ALA A 6 5.13 9.00 21.13
CA ALA A 6 6.35 8.94 20.33
C ALA A 6 6.82 10.34 19.92
N LYS A 7 8.13 10.54 19.92
CA LYS A 7 8.77 11.73 19.35
C LYS A 7 9.35 11.39 17.97
N PRO A 8 9.49 12.35 17.06
CA PRO A 8 10.12 12.11 15.76
C PRO A 8 11.52 11.50 15.85
N SER A 9 12.26 11.80 16.92
CA SER A 9 13.60 11.22 17.20
C SER A 9 13.57 9.74 17.55
N ASP A 10 12.46 9.25 18.09
CA ASP A 10 12.34 7.87 18.58
C ASP A 10 11.97 6.88 17.46
N VAL A 11 11.57 7.39 16.30
CA VAL A 11 11.08 6.58 15.20
C VAL A 11 12.24 5.95 14.44
N THR A 12 12.31 4.62 14.48
CA THR A 12 13.22 3.82 13.65
C THR A 12 12.41 3.18 12.52
N ARG A 13 12.91 3.27 11.30
CA ARG A 13 12.23 2.75 10.11
C ARG A 13 12.98 1.55 9.57
N LYS A 14 12.24 0.48 9.28
CA LYS A 14 12.74 -0.72 8.60
C LYS A 14 12.26 -0.76 7.16
N TRP A 15 12.88 -1.61 6.37
CA TRP A 15 12.48 -1.89 5.00
C TRP A 15 11.91 -3.30 4.90
N TYR A 16 10.74 -3.42 4.25
CA TYR A 16 10.09 -4.70 4.02
C TYR A 16 9.80 -4.91 2.55
N VAL A 17 9.95 -6.16 2.09
CA VAL A 17 9.49 -6.59 0.77
C VAL A 17 8.28 -7.49 0.94
N ILE A 18 7.24 -7.24 0.15
CA ILE A 18 6.02 -8.03 0.07
C ILE A 18 5.83 -8.52 -1.35
N ASP A 19 5.55 -9.81 -1.52
CA ASP A 19 5.18 -10.39 -2.80
C ASP A 19 3.66 -10.33 -2.99
N ALA A 20 3.20 -9.59 -4.00
CA ALA A 20 1.79 -9.43 -4.30
C ALA A 20 1.14 -10.69 -4.88
N SER A 21 1.94 -11.65 -5.36
CA SER A 21 1.42 -12.92 -5.88
C SER A 21 0.93 -13.89 -4.82
N GLU A 22 1.33 -13.71 -3.55
CA GLU A 22 1.00 -14.65 -2.47
C GLU A 22 -0.47 -14.60 -2.03
N THR A 23 -1.13 -13.46 -2.16
CA THR A 23 -2.50 -13.27 -1.69
C THR A 23 -3.30 -12.32 -2.58
N THR A 24 -4.57 -12.10 -2.22
CA THR A 24 -5.46 -11.19 -2.93
C THR A 24 -5.15 -9.73 -2.67
N LEU A 25 -5.54 -8.84 -3.59
CA LEU A 25 -5.34 -7.39 -3.53
C LEU A 25 -5.70 -6.78 -2.16
N GLY A 26 -6.87 -7.09 -1.64
CA GLY A 26 -7.33 -6.51 -0.36
C GLY A 26 -6.42 -6.87 0.81
N ARG A 27 -5.96 -8.11 0.88
CA ARG A 27 -5.04 -8.58 1.94
C ARG A 27 -3.66 -7.97 1.82
N VAL A 28 -3.12 -7.89 0.60
CA VAL A 28 -1.85 -7.18 0.33
C VAL A 28 -1.96 -5.73 0.80
N ALA A 29 -3.00 -5.02 0.35
CA ALA A 29 -3.21 -3.61 0.68
C ALA A 29 -3.38 -3.37 2.19
N THR A 30 -4.08 -4.26 2.91
CA THR A 30 -4.25 -4.17 4.37
C THR A 30 -2.92 -4.30 5.10
N GLN A 31 -2.10 -5.27 4.74
CA GLN A 31 -0.78 -5.46 5.37
C GLN A 31 0.17 -4.29 5.07
N VAL A 32 0.20 -3.84 3.82
CA VAL A 32 0.98 -2.66 3.41
C VAL A 32 0.56 -1.42 4.20
N ALA A 33 -0.75 -1.16 4.31
CA ALA A 33 -1.26 -0.02 5.07
C ALA A 33 -0.89 -0.10 6.56
N THR A 34 -0.93 -1.30 7.16
CA THR A 34 -0.52 -1.53 8.56
C THR A 34 0.96 -1.22 8.77
N LEU A 35 1.83 -1.64 7.86
CA LEU A 35 3.27 -1.36 7.92
C LEU A 35 3.56 0.13 7.71
N LEU A 36 2.90 0.78 6.76
CA LEU A 36 3.07 2.20 6.48
C LEU A 36 2.59 3.11 7.61
N THR A 37 1.57 2.70 8.36
CA THR A 37 1.09 3.44 9.53
C THR A 37 1.91 3.16 10.78
N GLY A 38 2.54 2.00 10.87
CA GLY A 38 3.30 1.56 12.04
C GLY A 38 2.45 0.96 13.16
N LYS A 39 1.21 0.54 12.87
CA LYS A 39 0.30 -0.04 13.89
C LYS A 39 0.84 -1.26 14.62
N GLY A 40 1.74 -2.02 14.00
CA GLY A 40 2.38 -3.18 14.63
C GLY A 40 3.47 -2.85 15.64
N LYS A 41 3.86 -1.61 15.78
CA LYS A 41 4.91 -1.18 16.68
C LYS A 41 4.37 -0.76 18.05
N PRO A 42 5.06 -1.09 19.18
CA PRO A 42 4.65 -0.64 20.50
C PRO A 42 4.61 0.89 20.66
N MET A 43 5.47 1.59 19.89
CA MET A 43 5.59 3.05 19.91
C MET A 43 4.51 3.76 19.09
N PHE A 44 3.57 3.05 18.49
CA PHE A 44 2.57 3.64 17.61
C PHE A 44 1.81 4.78 18.29
N THR A 45 1.82 5.96 17.66
CA THR A 45 1.09 7.16 18.09
C THR A 45 0.38 7.75 16.87
N GLN A 46 -0.91 8.07 16.99
CA GLN A 46 -1.73 8.48 15.84
C GLN A 46 -1.25 9.75 15.13
N HIS A 47 -0.73 10.71 15.88
CA HIS A 47 -0.31 12.01 15.34
C HIS A 47 1.15 12.03 14.85
N ILE A 48 1.90 10.97 15.08
CA ILE A 48 3.28 10.82 14.62
C ILE A 48 3.36 9.67 13.60
N ASP A 49 4.12 9.88 12.54
CA ASP A 49 4.34 8.87 11.52
C ASP A 49 5.42 7.87 11.96
N CYS A 50 4.98 6.73 12.49
CA CYS A 50 5.86 5.65 12.99
C CYS A 50 6.06 4.52 11.96
N GLY A 51 5.60 4.68 10.73
CA GLY A 51 5.61 3.62 9.72
C GLY A 51 6.97 3.29 9.15
N ASP A 52 7.01 2.19 8.39
CA ASP A 52 8.19 1.65 7.74
C ASP A 52 8.17 1.89 6.22
N PHE A 53 9.27 1.58 5.55
CA PHE A 53 9.33 1.52 4.09
C PHE A 53 8.83 0.16 3.60
N VAL A 54 8.01 0.15 2.58
CA VAL A 54 7.45 -1.06 2.00
C VAL A 54 7.72 -1.09 0.50
N VAL A 55 8.30 -2.20 0.04
CA VAL A 55 8.48 -2.51 -1.37
C VAL A 55 7.54 -3.66 -1.72
N VAL A 56 6.68 -3.46 -2.71
CA VAL A 56 5.79 -4.50 -3.23
C VAL A 56 6.31 -4.94 -4.59
N VAL A 57 6.47 -6.24 -4.76
CA VAL A 57 6.94 -6.84 -6.02
C VAL A 57 5.87 -7.74 -6.64
N ASN A 58 6.05 -8.10 -7.90
CA ASN A 58 5.13 -8.97 -8.65
C ASN A 58 3.69 -8.43 -8.75
N ALA A 59 3.52 -7.12 -8.92
CA ALA A 59 2.19 -6.52 -9.06
C ALA A 59 1.40 -7.09 -10.25
N ASP A 60 2.06 -7.51 -11.33
CA ASP A 60 1.42 -8.14 -12.50
C ASP A 60 0.77 -9.49 -12.19
N LYS A 61 1.24 -10.18 -11.15
CA LYS A 61 0.72 -11.49 -10.71
C LYS A 61 -0.34 -11.36 -9.61
N LEU A 62 -0.82 -10.16 -9.37
CA LEU A 62 -1.81 -9.87 -8.35
C LEU A 62 -3.12 -10.62 -8.60
N GLN A 63 -3.67 -11.25 -7.57
CA GLN A 63 -4.93 -11.96 -7.62
C GLN A 63 -6.08 -11.09 -7.12
N VAL A 64 -7.18 -11.10 -7.86
CA VAL A 64 -8.42 -10.41 -7.52
C VAL A 64 -9.57 -11.43 -7.49
N THR A 65 -10.43 -11.36 -6.48
CA THR A 65 -11.55 -12.29 -6.29
C THR A 65 -12.90 -11.61 -6.42
N GLY A 66 -13.97 -12.42 -6.55
CA GLY A 66 -15.36 -11.92 -6.52
C GLY A 66 -15.81 -11.22 -7.80
N GLY A 67 -15.16 -11.48 -8.94
CA GLY A 67 -15.53 -10.85 -10.22
C GLY A 67 -15.25 -9.35 -10.28
N LYS A 68 -14.40 -8.84 -9.41
CA LYS A 68 -14.04 -7.42 -9.35
C LYS A 68 -13.34 -6.92 -10.60
N GLU A 69 -12.68 -7.78 -11.35
CA GLU A 69 -12.01 -7.42 -12.61
C GLU A 69 -12.96 -6.74 -13.58
N GLU A 70 -14.19 -7.23 -13.69
CA GLU A 70 -15.21 -6.68 -14.57
C GLU A 70 -16.15 -5.69 -13.89
N LYS A 71 -16.42 -5.89 -12.58
CA LYS A 71 -17.42 -5.13 -11.84
C LYS A 71 -16.89 -3.85 -11.22
N LYS A 72 -15.62 -3.83 -10.81
CA LYS A 72 -15.06 -2.66 -10.14
C LYS A 72 -14.69 -1.58 -11.16
N MET A 73 -15.24 -0.39 -10.94
CA MET A 73 -14.98 0.80 -11.75
C MET A 73 -14.19 1.82 -10.97
N TYR A 74 -13.22 2.44 -11.64
CA TYR A 74 -12.49 3.59 -11.13
C TYR A 74 -12.98 4.85 -11.84
N TYR A 75 -13.40 5.84 -11.06
CA TYR A 75 -13.94 7.10 -11.56
C TYR A 75 -12.94 8.23 -11.36
N ASN A 76 -12.84 9.09 -12.37
CA ASN A 76 -12.07 10.32 -12.28
C ASN A 76 -12.86 11.43 -12.99
N HIS A 77 -12.86 12.64 -12.42
CA HIS A 77 -13.57 13.77 -12.96
C HIS A 77 -12.61 14.96 -13.14
N SER A 78 -12.61 15.57 -14.34
CA SER A 78 -11.73 16.69 -14.65
C SER A 78 -12.17 18.04 -14.05
N GLY A 79 -13.39 18.11 -13.47
CA GLY A 79 -14.01 19.35 -12.99
C GLY A 79 -14.74 20.14 -14.06
N PHE A 80 -14.76 19.69 -15.31
CA PHE A 80 -15.49 20.30 -16.42
C PHE A 80 -16.77 19.52 -16.74
N PRO A 81 -17.80 20.15 -17.35
CA PRO A 81 -19.00 19.45 -17.79
C PRO A 81 -18.66 18.28 -18.72
N GLY A 82 -19.23 17.09 -18.43
CA GLY A 82 -18.94 15.86 -19.18
C GLY A 82 -17.54 15.28 -18.97
N GLY A 83 -16.83 15.72 -17.94
CA GLY A 83 -15.46 15.29 -17.64
C GLY A 83 -15.33 14.00 -16.83
N LEU A 84 -16.40 13.24 -16.64
CA LEU A 84 -16.34 11.94 -15.95
C LEU A 84 -15.63 10.90 -16.82
N ARG A 85 -14.61 10.26 -16.25
CA ARG A 85 -13.90 9.15 -16.88
C ARG A 85 -14.03 7.90 -16.01
N GLU A 86 -14.32 6.80 -16.67
CA GLU A 86 -14.49 5.49 -16.05
C GLU A 86 -13.47 4.51 -16.61
N ARG A 87 -12.88 3.69 -15.72
CA ARG A 87 -11.98 2.59 -16.10
C ARG A 87 -12.33 1.36 -15.31
N GLN A 88 -12.39 0.21 -15.97
CA GLN A 88 -12.53 -1.08 -15.29
C GLN A 88 -11.22 -1.49 -14.63
N LEU A 89 -11.31 -2.28 -13.57
CA LEU A 89 -10.13 -2.84 -12.91
C LEU A 89 -9.28 -3.68 -13.88
N LYS A 90 -9.90 -4.46 -14.75
CA LYS A 90 -9.22 -5.26 -15.78
C LYS A 90 -8.33 -4.39 -16.69
N ASP A 91 -8.87 -3.30 -17.19
CA ASP A 91 -8.14 -2.37 -18.06
C ASP A 91 -6.98 -1.70 -17.33
N LEU A 92 -7.19 -1.32 -16.06
CA LEU A 92 -6.16 -0.71 -15.24
C LEU A 92 -5.04 -1.70 -14.93
N MET A 93 -5.35 -2.96 -14.64
CA MET A 93 -4.35 -4.01 -14.43
C MET A 93 -3.53 -4.31 -15.69
N SER A 94 -4.15 -4.24 -16.86
CA SER A 94 -3.44 -4.47 -18.13
C SER A 94 -2.48 -3.32 -18.47
N ASN A 95 -2.84 -2.09 -18.13
CA ASN A 95 -2.04 -0.90 -18.43
C ASN A 95 -1.00 -0.62 -17.36
N ASP A 96 -1.40 -0.64 -16.09
CA ASP A 96 -0.53 -0.37 -14.95
C ASP A 96 -1.05 -1.07 -13.68
N SER A 97 -0.52 -2.26 -13.41
CA SER A 97 -0.85 -3.04 -12.23
C SER A 97 -0.40 -2.36 -10.92
N THR A 98 0.63 -1.53 -10.97
CA THR A 98 1.14 -0.82 -9.80
C THR A 98 0.14 0.21 -9.28
N GLU A 99 -0.59 0.88 -10.18
CA GLU A 99 -1.62 1.86 -9.82
C GLU A 99 -2.79 1.20 -9.05
N VAL A 100 -3.13 -0.04 -9.37
CA VAL A 100 -4.19 -0.78 -8.66
C VAL A 100 -3.86 -0.96 -7.19
N ILE A 101 -2.63 -1.40 -6.88
CA ILE A 101 -2.16 -1.56 -5.50
C ILE A 101 -2.07 -0.20 -4.81
N PHE A 102 -1.53 0.80 -5.48
CA PHE A 102 -1.40 2.16 -4.94
C PHE A 102 -2.76 2.74 -4.52
N LYS A 103 -3.77 2.63 -5.38
CA LYS A 103 -5.12 3.11 -5.08
C LYS A 103 -5.78 2.35 -3.93
N ALA A 104 -5.57 1.03 -3.85
CA ALA A 104 -6.08 0.22 -2.76
C ALA A 104 -5.45 0.60 -1.42
N VAL A 105 -4.14 0.78 -1.37
CA VAL A 105 -3.42 1.20 -0.15
C VAL A 105 -3.82 2.62 0.25
N ARG A 106 -3.89 3.54 -0.70
CA ARG A 106 -4.32 4.92 -0.45
C ARG A 106 -5.71 4.99 0.19
N GLY A 107 -6.65 4.17 -0.28
CA GLY A 107 -8.00 4.09 0.29
C GLY A 107 -8.05 3.51 1.70
N MET A 108 -7.08 2.66 2.07
CA MET A 108 -6.97 2.03 3.40
C MET A 108 -6.18 2.87 4.41
N LEU A 109 -5.39 3.83 3.95
CA LEU A 109 -4.70 4.76 4.83
C LEU A 109 -5.65 5.85 5.34
N PRO A 110 -5.47 6.32 6.59
CA PRO A 110 -6.26 7.44 7.11
C PRO A 110 -6.12 8.69 6.23
N ALA A 111 -7.23 9.37 5.95
CA ALA A 111 -7.26 10.58 5.15
C ALA A 111 -6.83 11.80 5.99
N ASN A 112 -5.55 11.91 6.28
CA ASN A 112 -4.95 12.99 7.05
C ASN A 112 -3.67 13.51 6.39
N LYS A 113 -3.02 14.49 7.00
CA LYS A 113 -1.76 15.08 6.49
C LYS A 113 -0.61 14.08 6.39
N LEU A 114 -0.62 13.00 7.17
CA LEU A 114 0.43 11.97 7.18
C LEU A 114 0.33 11.00 6.01
N ARG A 115 -0.84 10.89 5.36
CA ARG A 115 -1.08 9.93 4.27
C ARG A 115 -0.09 10.09 3.12
N ASP A 116 0.16 11.30 2.66
CA ASP A 116 1.06 11.55 1.53
C ASP A 116 2.51 11.17 1.86
N GLY A 117 2.97 11.44 3.06
CA GLY A 117 4.28 11.00 3.55
C GLY A 117 4.39 9.48 3.64
N ARG A 118 3.33 8.80 4.07
CA ARG A 118 3.25 7.33 4.12
C ARG A 118 3.29 6.73 2.72
N LEU A 119 2.54 7.28 1.77
CA LEU A 119 2.54 6.82 0.37
C LEU A 119 3.90 7.02 -0.32
N LYS A 120 4.66 8.03 0.03
CA LYS A 120 6.03 8.21 -0.49
C LYS A 120 6.99 7.08 -0.10
N ARG A 121 6.74 6.41 1.01
CA ARG A 121 7.51 5.24 1.46
C ARG A 121 7.06 3.92 0.85
N LEU A 122 5.97 3.92 0.09
CA LEU A 122 5.50 2.77 -0.67
C LEU A 122 6.16 2.77 -2.05
N LYS A 123 6.80 1.67 -2.39
CA LYS A 123 7.41 1.42 -3.69
C LYS A 123 6.79 0.16 -4.28
N ILE A 124 6.25 0.23 -5.49
CA ILE A 124 5.55 -0.87 -6.14
C ILE A 124 6.21 -1.17 -7.47
N TYR A 125 6.51 -2.44 -7.71
CA TYR A 125 7.13 -2.93 -8.93
C TYR A 125 6.26 -4.01 -9.58
N ALA A 126 6.10 -3.93 -10.88
CA ALA A 126 5.35 -4.92 -11.66
C ALA A 126 6.02 -6.30 -11.67
N GLY A 127 7.35 -6.33 -11.78
CA GLY A 127 8.17 -7.53 -11.78
C GLY A 127 8.69 -7.93 -10.40
N ALA A 128 9.58 -8.92 -10.39
CA ALA A 128 10.22 -9.42 -9.17
C ALA A 128 11.43 -8.59 -8.70
N GLU A 129 12.01 -7.79 -9.59
CA GLU A 129 13.19 -7.00 -9.31
C GLU A 129 12.83 -5.61 -8.78
N HIS A 130 13.65 -5.11 -7.84
CA HIS A 130 13.51 -3.77 -7.28
C HIS A 130 14.87 -3.09 -7.08
N GLU A 131 14.89 -1.78 -6.99
CA GLU A 131 16.11 -0.97 -6.89
C GLU A 131 16.67 -0.83 -5.47
N TYR A 132 15.97 -1.36 -4.46
CA TYR A 132 16.28 -1.14 -3.04
C TYR A 132 17.05 -2.29 -2.38
N ALA A 133 17.85 -3.03 -3.16
CA ALA A 133 18.69 -4.12 -2.62
C ALA A 133 19.73 -3.63 -1.60
N ALA A 134 20.25 -2.42 -1.77
CA ALA A 134 21.23 -1.82 -0.87
C ALA A 134 20.70 -1.58 0.55
N GLN A 135 19.41 -1.37 0.72
CA GLN A 135 18.74 -1.20 2.01
C GLN A 135 18.50 -2.52 2.75
N LYS A 136 18.79 -3.65 2.11
CA LYS A 136 18.59 -5.01 2.67
C LYS A 136 17.20 -5.20 3.27
N PRO A 137 16.14 -5.04 2.49
CA PRO A 137 14.78 -5.16 3.01
C PRO A 137 14.49 -6.57 3.50
N GLU A 138 13.81 -6.67 4.65
CA GLU A 138 13.36 -7.94 5.22
C GLU A 138 12.14 -8.45 4.45
N GLN A 139 12.10 -9.75 4.14
CA GLN A 139 10.93 -10.34 3.50
C GLN A 139 9.79 -10.48 4.51
N TYR A 140 8.65 -9.90 4.17
CA TYR A 140 7.44 -9.96 4.99
C TYR A 140 6.46 -10.96 4.39
N SER A 141 6.25 -12.09 5.07
CA SER A 141 5.28 -13.10 4.66
C SER A 141 3.86 -12.65 4.99
N LEU A 142 2.98 -12.71 4.00
CA LEU A 142 1.57 -12.47 4.19
C LEU A 142 0.95 -13.69 4.88
N LYS A 143 0.61 -13.58 6.16
CA LYS A 143 -0.04 -14.66 6.91
C LYS A 143 -1.38 -14.99 6.25
N ARG A 144 -1.51 -16.19 5.69
CA ARG A 144 -2.82 -16.74 5.36
C ARG A 144 -3.58 -16.90 6.66
N SER A 145 -4.67 -16.15 6.86
CA SER A 145 -5.65 -16.52 7.87
C SER A 145 -6.23 -17.88 7.48
N LYS A 146 -5.98 -18.89 8.31
CA LYS A 146 -6.63 -20.20 8.19
C LYS A 146 -8.14 -20.03 8.35
#